data_d987e7a94600ca8a011ded6e151ad9ea
#
_entry.id   d987e7a94600ca8a011ded6e151ad9ea
#
_cell.length_a   1.000
_cell.length_b   1.000
_cell.length_c   1.000
_cell.angle_alpha   90.00
_cell.angle_beta   90.00
_cell.angle_gamma   90.00
#
_symmetry.space_group_name_H-M   'P 1'
#
loop_
_entity.id
_entity.type
_entity.pdbx_description
1 polymer ?
#
loop_
_entity_poly.entity_id
_entity_poly.type
_entity_poly.pdbx_seq_one_letter_code
_entity_poly.pdbx_strand_id
1 'polypeptide(L)'
;PVRSADFTHPRKGASGWWEWKPHKRHLEGLFTAGEVMVVERRNFHRVYDLTRRVMPDWDDERDALSREDAEAIMLRNSARSLGIFRPQWLADYYRLRQPSLPGLLAAWQEEGLVVPVNVEALGEMWLHRDALAQLESAPGGKLIASHSAVLSPFDPVVWDRKRAEQLFNFSYRLECYTPAPKRQYGYFVLPLLHQGKLVGRMDSKIHRKSQELEIFSLWLEEGVKITRGLEQGLRRAINDFARWQSAERILCRGLPEGLFVGQEQGWEINAD
;
A
#
# COMPACT_ATOMS: atom_id res chain seq x y z
N PRO A 1 -6.02 22.11 -19.21
CA PRO A 1 -5.49 21.52 -17.97
C PRO A 1 -4.88 22.58 -17.05
N VAL A 2 -5.08 22.48 -15.72
CA VAL A 2 -4.61 23.44 -14.73
C VAL A 2 -4.03 22.77 -13.50
N ARG A 3 -3.10 23.44 -12.80
CA ARG A 3 -2.57 23.04 -11.50
C ARG A 3 -2.93 24.05 -10.45
N SER A 4 -2.97 23.67 -9.19
CA SER A 4 -3.17 24.62 -8.10
C SER A 4 -2.08 25.72 -8.03
N ALA A 5 -0.90 25.45 -8.60
CA ALA A 5 0.22 26.41 -8.67
C ALA A 5 0.03 27.47 -9.75
N ASP A 6 -0.84 27.24 -10.73
CA ASP A 6 -1.09 28.19 -11.83
C ASP A 6 -1.98 29.38 -11.41
N PHE A 7 -2.54 29.33 -10.19
CA PHE A 7 -3.34 30.39 -9.60
C PHE A 7 -2.55 31.21 -8.59
N THR A 8 -2.57 32.52 -8.75
CA THR A 8 -1.95 33.44 -7.81
C THR A 8 -2.81 33.59 -6.54
N HIS A 9 -2.17 33.65 -5.38
CA HIS A 9 -2.86 33.87 -4.10
C HIS A 9 -2.43 35.18 -3.48
N PRO A 10 -3.36 36.11 -3.13
CA PRO A 10 -3.04 37.42 -2.59
C PRO A 10 -2.51 37.41 -1.15
N ARG A 11 -2.60 36.32 -0.40
CA ARG A 11 -2.12 36.24 0.99
C ARG A 11 -0.59 36.21 1.08
N LYS A 12 0.00 37.25 1.61
CA LYS A 12 1.37 37.31 2.13
C LYS A 12 1.32 36.89 3.61
N GLY A 13 1.82 35.72 3.98
CA GLY A 13 1.94 35.28 5.38
C GLY A 13 2.32 33.80 5.46
N ALA A 14 3.03 33.41 6.53
CA ALA A 14 3.37 32.01 6.78
C ALA A 14 2.09 31.17 6.94
N SER A 15 1.80 30.29 6.01
CA SER A 15 0.71 29.34 6.16
C SER A 15 1.19 28.19 7.04
N GLY A 16 0.35 27.73 7.98
CA GLY A 16 0.60 26.51 8.73
C GLY A 16 0.70 25.31 7.79
N TRP A 17 1.39 24.25 8.21
CA TRP A 17 1.60 23.01 7.44
C TRP A 17 0.31 22.44 6.82
N TRP A 18 -0.86 22.69 7.45
CA TRP A 18 -2.18 22.20 7.05
C TRP A 18 -3.06 23.24 6.34
N GLU A 19 -2.58 24.47 6.16
CA GLU A 19 -3.35 25.52 5.47
C GLU A 19 -3.26 25.36 3.95
N TRP A 20 -4.27 24.73 3.39
CA TRP A 20 -4.38 24.63 1.94
C TRP A 20 -4.80 25.94 1.33
N LYS A 21 -4.11 26.33 0.25
CA LYS A 21 -4.51 27.49 -0.55
C LYS A 21 -5.95 27.33 -1.02
N PRO A 22 -6.79 28.39 -1.05
CA PRO A 22 -8.18 28.31 -1.48
C PRO A 22 -8.35 27.58 -2.81
N HIS A 23 -7.52 27.89 -3.82
CA HIS A 23 -7.56 27.24 -5.14
C HIS A 23 -7.33 25.71 -5.07
N LYS A 24 -6.44 25.26 -4.20
CA LYS A 24 -6.24 23.82 -4.01
C LYS A 24 -7.48 23.17 -3.42
N ARG A 25 -8.12 23.80 -2.45
CA ARG A 25 -9.37 23.30 -1.84
C ARG A 25 -10.49 23.24 -2.87
N HIS A 26 -10.63 24.25 -3.73
CA HIS A 26 -11.64 24.25 -4.79
C HIS A 26 -11.38 23.17 -5.83
N LEU A 27 -10.13 23.01 -6.29
CA LEU A 27 -9.79 21.94 -7.24
C LEU A 27 -10.01 20.55 -6.66
N GLU A 28 -9.68 20.33 -5.38
CA GLU A 28 -9.96 19.05 -4.70
C GLU A 28 -11.48 18.83 -4.54
N GLY A 29 -12.27 19.89 -4.27
CA GLY A 29 -13.73 19.83 -4.24
C GLY A 29 -14.33 19.45 -5.59
N LEU A 30 -13.92 20.13 -6.66
CA LEU A 30 -14.35 19.84 -8.04
C LEU A 30 -13.93 18.42 -8.47
N PHE A 31 -12.74 17.97 -8.07
CA PHE A 31 -12.28 16.60 -8.32
C PHE A 31 -13.15 15.57 -7.57
N THR A 32 -13.47 15.83 -6.32
CA THR A 32 -14.35 14.95 -5.53
C THR A 32 -15.79 14.93 -6.08
N ALA A 33 -16.25 16.03 -6.64
CA ALA A 33 -17.56 16.13 -7.29
C ALA A 33 -17.59 15.51 -8.70
N GLY A 34 -16.43 15.11 -9.27
CA GLY A 34 -16.34 14.57 -10.62
C GLY A 34 -16.32 15.61 -11.74
N GLU A 35 -16.32 16.92 -11.41
CA GLU A 35 -16.29 18.02 -12.38
C GLU A 35 -14.96 18.15 -13.13
N VAL A 36 -13.87 17.75 -12.46
CA VAL A 36 -12.52 17.70 -13.03
C VAL A 36 -11.87 16.36 -12.75
N MET A 37 -10.98 15.94 -13.63
CA MET A 37 -10.18 14.72 -13.50
C MET A 37 -8.69 15.05 -13.49
N VAL A 38 -7.87 14.16 -12.89
CA VAL A 38 -6.41 14.24 -12.94
C VAL A 38 -5.93 13.58 -14.23
N VAL A 39 -5.41 14.38 -15.15
CA VAL A 39 -4.93 13.89 -16.46
C VAL A 39 -3.45 13.52 -16.46
N GLU A 40 -2.68 14.16 -15.59
CA GLU A 40 -1.25 13.84 -15.41
C GLU A 40 -0.74 14.31 -14.05
N ARG A 41 0.51 13.96 -13.73
CA ARG A 41 1.25 14.52 -12.61
C ARG A 41 2.57 15.11 -13.10
N ARG A 42 2.83 16.37 -12.72
CA ARG A 42 4.10 17.06 -12.97
C ARG A 42 4.81 17.32 -11.65
N ASN A 43 5.96 16.70 -11.44
CA ASN A 43 6.67 16.79 -10.15
C ASN A 43 5.75 16.52 -8.95
N PHE A 44 4.95 15.44 -9.01
CA PHE A 44 3.92 15.05 -8.03
C PHE A 44 2.70 15.98 -7.95
N HIS A 45 2.69 17.15 -8.57
CA HIS A 45 1.51 18.01 -8.62
C HIS A 45 0.46 17.44 -9.59
N ARG A 46 -0.78 17.38 -9.13
CA ARG A 46 -1.92 17.00 -9.97
C ARG A 46 -2.17 18.08 -11.01
N VAL A 47 -2.37 17.67 -12.25
CA VAL A 47 -2.86 18.50 -13.35
C VAL A 47 -4.29 18.09 -13.62
N TYR A 48 -5.21 19.02 -13.54
CA TYR A 48 -6.64 18.80 -13.69
C TYR A 48 -7.14 19.31 -15.05
N ASP A 49 -8.10 18.60 -15.63
CA ASP A 49 -8.91 19.07 -16.75
C ASP A 49 -10.39 18.74 -16.51
N LEU A 50 -11.27 19.38 -17.25
CA LEU A 50 -12.72 19.16 -17.16
C LEU A 50 -13.06 17.72 -17.53
N THR A 51 -13.90 17.06 -16.73
CA THR A 51 -14.33 15.67 -16.96
C THR A 51 -14.89 15.49 -18.36
N ARG A 52 -15.72 16.41 -18.86
CA ARG A 52 -16.26 16.37 -20.23
C ARG A 52 -15.22 16.41 -21.36
N ARG A 53 -13.99 16.85 -21.09
CA ARG A 53 -12.88 16.82 -22.07
C ARG A 53 -12.07 15.54 -21.96
N VAL A 54 -11.97 14.97 -20.76
CA VAL A 54 -11.22 13.75 -20.49
C VAL A 54 -12.02 12.51 -20.88
N MET A 55 -13.33 12.57 -20.63
CA MET A 55 -14.30 11.50 -20.93
C MET A 55 -15.43 12.08 -21.77
N PRO A 56 -15.22 12.38 -23.07
CA PRO A 56 -16.21 13.06 -23.91
C PRO A 56 -17.47 12.22 -24.14
N ASP A 57 -17.36 10.89 -24.08
CA ASP A 57 -18.45 9.95 -24.30
C ASP A 57 -19.23 9.61 -23.02
N TRP A 58 -18.81 10.13 -21.86
CA TRP A 58 -19.49 9.91 -20.58
C TRP A 58 -20.76 10.78 -20.49
N ASP A 59 -21.85 10.15 -20.08
CA ASP A 59 -23.14 10.78 -19.82
C ASP A 59 -23.62 10.37 -18.43
N ASP A 60 -23.86 11.34 -17.54
CA ASP A 60 -24.24 11.08 -16.13
C ASP A 60 -25.59 10.34 -16.02
N GLU A 61 -26.55 10.61 -16.92
CA GLU A 61 -27.86 9.95 -16.89
C GLU A 61 -27.80 8.49 -17.36
N ARG A 62 -26.89 8.20 -18.29
CA ARG A 62 -26.71 6.86 -18.85
C ARG A 62 -25.73 6.01 -18.10
N ASP A 63 -24.60 6.59 -17.68
CA ASP A 63 -23.41 5.84 -17.26
C ASP A 63 -23.18 5.88 -15.74
N ALA A 64 -23.79 6.86 -15.02
CA ALA A 64 -23.64 6.93 -13.57
C ALA A 64 -24.38 5.77 -12.89
N LEU A 65 -23.69 5.10 -12.00
CA LEU A 65 -24.27 4.05 -11.17
C LEU A 65 -25.06 4.67 -10.01
N SER A 66 -26.11 3.97 -9.56
CA SER A 66 -26.67 4.28 -8.25
C SER A 66 -25.61 4.15 -7.16
N ARG A 67 -25.81 4.82 -6.04
CA ARG A 67 -24.89 4.71 -4.90
C ARG A 67 -24.80 3.26 -4.42
N GLU A 68 -25.92 2.57 -4.35
CA GLU A 68 -26.03 1.19 -3.93
C GLU A 68 -25.24 0.25 -4.85
N ASP A 69 -25.37 0.42 -6.18
CA ASP A 69 -24.64 -0.38 -7.15
C ASP A 69 -23.13 -0.10 -7.10
N ALA A 70 -22.72 1.17 -6.96
CA ALA A 70 -21.33 1.55 -6.83
C ALA A 70 -20.69 0.95 -5.54
N GLU A 71 -21.40 1.02 -4.39
CA GLU A 71 -20.95 0.41 -3.14
C GLU A 71 -20.88 -1.12 -3.27
N ALA A 72 -21.83 -1.77 -3.93
CA ALA A 72 -21.81 -3.21 -4.16
C ALA A 72 -20.61 -3.64 -5.01
N ILE A 73 -20.29 -2.91 -6.08
CA ILE A 73 -19.09 -3.15 -6.91
C ILE A 73 -17.82 -2.96 -6.10
N MET A 74 -17.71 -1.90 -5.32
CA MET A 74 -16.55 -1.65 -4.46
C MET A 74 -16.35 -2.78 -3.44
N LEU A 75 -17.42 -3.28 -2.84
CA LEU A 75 -17.35 -4.39 -1.88
C LEU A 75 -16.94 -5.71 -2.56
N ARG A 76 -17.44 -6.01 -3.77
CA ARG A 76 -16.99 -7.16 -4.56
C ARG A 76 -15.50 -7.08 -4.89
N ASN A 77 -15.03 -5.91 -5.31
CA ASN A 77 -13.61 -5.65 -5.57
C ASN A 77 -12.76 -5.81 -4.30
N SER A 78 -13.27 -5.37 -3.14
CA SER A 78 -12.62 -5.59 -1.84
C SER A 78 -12.47 -7.07 -1.52
N ALA A 79 -13.55 -7.85 -1.69
CA ALA A 79 -13.55 -9.29 -1.44
C ALA A 79 -12.52 -10.02 -2.33
N ARG A 80 -12.50 -9.69 -3.61
CA ARG A 80 -11.54 -10.24 -4.57
C ARG A 80 -10.09 -9.88 -4.21
N SER A 81 -9.84 -8.60 -3.87
CA SER A 81 -8.49 -8.11 -3.56
C SER A 81 -7.94 -8.65 -2.24
N LEU A 82 -8.80 -8.88 -1.26
CA LEU A 82 -8.42 -9.47 0.02
C LEU A 82 -8.24 -10.99 -0.07
N GLY A 83 -8.95 -11.64 -0.98
CA GLY A 83 -8.95 -13.10 -1.15
C GLY A 83 -9.62 -13.81 0.02
N ILE A 84 -9.08 -13.69 1.22
CA ILE A 84 -9.65 -14.16 2.48
C ILE A 84 -9.92 -12.97 3.39
N PHE A 85 -11.10 -12.92 4.03
CA PHE A 85 -11.49 -11.72 4.77
C PHE A 85 -12.56 -11.98 5.84
N ARG A 86 -12.60 -11.07 6.81
CA ARG A 86 -13.75 -10.86 7.69
C ARG A 86 -14.67 -9.80 7.11
N PRO A 87 -15.98 -9.84 7.34
CA PRO A 87 -16.93 -8.86 6.79
C PRO A 87 -16.52 -7.40 7.02
N GLN A 88 -15.99 -7.11 8.21
CA GLN A 88 -15.58 -5.77 8.62
C GLN A 88 -14.45 -5.18 7.76
N TRP A 89 -13.62 -6.02 7.14
CA TRP A 89 -12.49 -5.58 6.31
C TRP A 89 -12.92 -5.09 4.92
N LEU A 90 -14.08 -5.56 4.43
CA LEU A 90 -14.58 -5.18 3.10
C LEU A 90 -14.84 -3.68 3.00
N ALA A 91 -15.55 -3.13 3.97
CA ALA A 91 -15.91 -1.72 3.98
C ALA A 91 -14.68 -0.80 4.12
N ASP A 92 -13.69 -1.21 4.94
CA ASP A 92 -12.48 -0.43 5.16
C ASP A 92 -11.62 -0.28 3.89
N TYR A 93 -11.65 -1.24 3.00
CA TYR A 93 -10.83 -1.22 1.78
C TYR A 93 -11.07 0.05 0.92
N TYR A 94 -12.33 0.48 0.76
CA TYR A 94 -12.73 1.71 0.08
C TYR A 94 -13.23 2.82 1.01
N ARG A 95 -13.06 2.65 2.34
CA ARG A 95 -13.55 3.60 3.37
C ARG A 95 -15.06 3.83 3.29
N LEU A 96 -15.82 2.79 2.98
CA LEU A 96 -17.27 2.84 2.93
C LEU A 96 -17.85 2.94 4.36
N ARG A 97 -18.95 3.69 4.48
CA ARG A 97 -19.65 3.86 5.75
C ARG A 97 -20.76 2.81 5.89
N GLN A 98 -20.65 1.94 6.89
CA GLN A 98 -21.68 1.01 7.35
C GLN A 98 -22.54 0.35 6.24
N PRO A 99 -21.98 -0.37 5.28
CA PRO A 99 -22.77 -1.11 4.32
C PRO A 99 -23.51 -2.26 5.00
N SER A 100 -24.68 -2.63 4.47
CA SER A 100 -25.45 -3.81 4.93
C SER A 100 -24.75 -5.09 4.45
N LEU A 101 -23.83 -5.62 5.25
CA LEU A 101 -22.98 -6.76 4.88
C LEU A 101 -23.67 -8.14 5.00
N PRO A 102 -24.53 -8.43 6.03
CA PRO A 102 -25.04 -9.79 6.21
C PRO A 102 -25.87 -10.31 5.02
N GLY A 103 -26.81 -9.53 4.52
CA GLY A 103 -27.62 -9.91 3.36
C GLY A 103 -26.80 -10.03 2.06
N LEU A 104 -25.80 -9.16 1.92
CA LEU A 104 -24.90 -9.18 0.77
C LEU A 104 -24.03 -10.45 0.74
N LEU A 105 -23.49 -10.86 1.87
CA LEU A 105 -22.68 -12.07 1.97
C LEU A 105 -23.48 -13.35 1.73
N ALA A 106 -24.73 -13.40 2.21
CA ALA A 106 -25.64 -14.51 1.92
C ALA A 106 -25.93 -14.63 0.41
N ALA A 107 -26.24 -13.51 -0.25
CA ALA A 107 -26.43 -13.50 -1.69
C ALA A 107 -25.15 -13.92 -2.46
N TRP A 108 -23.97 -13.45 -2.05
CA TRP A 108 -22.70 -13.85 -2.66
C TRP A 108 -22.35 -15.32 -2.45
N GLN A 109 -22.78 -15.89 -1.34
CA GLN A 109 -22.63 -17.33 -1.10
C GLN A 109 -23.55 -18.14 -2.02
N GLU A 110 -24.79 -17.71 -2.20
CA GLU A 110 -25.74 -18.32 -3.15
C GLU A 110 -25.24 -18.21 -4.60
N GLU A 111 -24.62 -17.08 -4.97
CA GLU A 111 -23.97 -16.86 -6.27
C GLU A 111 -22.66 -17.69 -6.43
N GLY A 112 -22.18 -18.34 -5.39
CA GLY A 112 -20.89 -19.03 -5.40
C GLY A 112 -19.69 -18.11 -5.53
N LEU A 113 -19.85 -16.81 -5.17
CA LEU A 113 -18.77 -15.83 -5.23
C LEU A 113 -17.83 -15.95 -4.02
N VAL A 114 -18.38 -16.29 -2.86
CA VAL A 114 -17.62 -16.49 -1.63
C VAL A 114 -18.03 -17.79 -0.93
N VAL A 115 -17.12 -18.38 -0.19
CA VAL A 115 -17.36 -19.54 0.64
C VAL A 115 -16.93 -19.28 2.08
N PRO A 116 -17.69 -19.75 3.10
CA PRO A 116 -17.25 -19.70 4.48
C PRO A 116 -16.08 -20.64 4.71
N VAL A 117 -15.08 -20.20 5.45
CA VAL A 117 -13.90 -20.98 5.82
C VAL A 117 -13.59 -20.78 7.31
N ASN A 118 -13.01 -21.78 7.95
CA ASN A 118 -12.51 -21.64 9.31
C ASN A 118 -11.00 -21.56 9.28
N VAL A 119 -10.44 -20.47 9.80
CA VAL A 119 -9.00 -20.21 9.83
C VAL A 119 -8.48 -20.43 11.23
N GLU A 120 -7.45 -21.26 11.36
CA GLU A 120 -6.80 -21.52 12.66
C GLU A 120 -6.43 -20.22 13.37
N ALA A 121 -6.71 -20.13 14.66
CA ALA A 121 -6.51 -18.95 15.52
C ALA A 121 -7.32 -17.68 15.14
N LEU A 122 -8.00 -17.65 13.99
CA LEU A 122 -8.79 -16.49 13.54
C LEU A 122 -10.31 -16.77 13.50
N GLY A 123 -10.72 -18.05 13.47
CA GLY A 123 -12.13 -18.46 13.43
C GLY A 123 -12.77 -18.30 12.05
N GLU A 124 -14.06 -18.04 12.02
CA GLU A 124 -14.83 -17.95 10.78
C GLU A 124 -14.44 -16.75 9.93
N MET A 125 -14.20 -16.99 8.66
CA MET A 125 -13.85 -16.01 7.64
C MET A 125 -14.52 -16.38 6.31
N TRP A 126 -14.41 -15.50 5.33
CA TRP A 126 -14.90 -15.71 3.97
C TRP A 126 -13.74 -15.76 3.01
N LEU A 127 -13.81 -16.67 2.04
CA LEU A 127 -12.85 -16.81 0.95
C LEU A 127 -13.53 -16.44 -0.37
N HIS A 128 -12.89 -15.58 -1.16
CA HIS A 128 -13.34 -15.32 -2.53
C HIS A 128 -13.04 -16.51 -3.45
N ARG A 129 -13.97 -16.85 -4.36
CA ARG A 129 -13.83 -18.03 -5.24
C ARG A 129 -12.53 -18.06 -6.05
N ASP A 130 -11.98 -16.90 -6.44
CA ASP A 130 -10.73 -16.84 -7.20
C ASP A 130 -9.52 -17.37 -6.38
N ALA A 131 -9.65 -17.48 -5.05
CA ALA A 131 -8.63 -18.02 -4.17
C ALA A 131 -8.83 -19.52 -3.82
N LEU A 132 -9.90 -20.16 -4.31
CA LEU A 132 -10.18 -21.59 -4.02
C LEU A 132 -9.06 -22.51 -4.49
N ALA A 133 -8.54 -22.31 -5.68
CA ALA A 133 -7.45 -23.14 -6.22
C ALA A 133 -6.17 -23.04 -5.36
N GLN A 134 -5.89 -21.85 -4.80
CA GLN A 134 -4.78 -21.70 -3.86
C GLN A 134 -5.05 -22.44 -2.56
N LEU A 135 -6.28 -22.34 -2.02
CA LEU A 135 -6.65 -23.07 -0.81
C LEU A 135 -6.52 -24.59 -1.01
N GLU A 136 -7.02 -25.13 -2.13
CA GLU A 136 -6.92 -26.55 -2.47
C GLU A 136 -5.48 -27.01 -2.64
N SER A 137 -4.58 -26.12 -3.08
CA SER A 137 -3.16 -26.39 -3.26
C SER A 137 -2.34 -26.27 -1.95
N ALA A 138 -2.89 -25.62 -0.91
CA ALA A 138 -2.20 -25.43 0.35
C ALA A 138 -1.95 -26.75 1.13
N PRO A 139 -2.90 -27.68 1.23
CA PRO A 139 -2.67 -28.98 1.85
C PRO A 139 -1.60 -29.75 1.08
N GLY A 140 -0.60 -30.29 1.80
CA GLY A 140 0.50 -31.05 1.21
C GLY A 140 1.67 -30.19 0.67
N GLY A 141 1.72 -28.90 1.01
CA GLY A 141 2.87 -28.04 0.71
C GLY A 141 3.04 -27.67 -0.77
N LYS A 142 2.00 -27.82 -1.60
CA LYS A 142 2.05 -27.44 -3.02
C LYS A 142 2.01 -25.92 -3.23
N LEU A 143 1.42 -25.17 -2.31
CA LEU A 143 1.44 -23.70 -2.34
C LEU A 143 2.68 -23.19 -1.60
N ILE A 144 3.66 -22.73 -2.36
CA ILE A 144 4.91 -22.20 -1.80
C ILE A 144 4.91 -20.67 -1.97
N ALA A 145 4.98 -19.98 -0.85
CA ALA A 145 5.19 -18.52 -0.88
C ALA A 145 6.66 -18.24 -1.25
N SER A 146 6.88 -17.65 -2.42
CA SER A 146 8.24 -17.36 -2.94
C SER A 146 8.53 -15.86 -3.11
N HIS A 147 7.49 -15.02 -2.99
CA HIS A 147 7.61 -13.60 -3.25
C HIS A 147 8.32 -12.85 -2.11
N SER A 148 9.19 -11.90 -2.49
CA SER A 148 9.81 -10.93 -1.57
C SER A 148 9.65 -9.54 -2.15
N ALA A 149 9.27 -8.56 -1.34
CA ALA A 149 9.04 -7.19 -1.77
C ALA A 149 9.27 -6.18 -0.65
N VAL A 150 9.64 -4.96 -1.04
CA VAL A 150 9.56 -3.76 -0.20
C VAL A 150 8.16 -3.17 -0.39
N LEU A 151 7.38 -3.09 0.68
CA LEU A 151 6.00 -2.64 0.62
C LEU A 151 5.88 -1.15 0.93
N SER A 152 4.87 -0.51 0.33
CA SER A 152 4.46 0.84 0.72
C SER A 152 3.76 0.79 2.10
N PRO A 153 3.87 1.84 2.94
CA PRO A 153 3.03 1.99 4.13
C PRO A 153 1.52 2.00 3.84
N PHE A 154 1.16 2.25 2.59
CA PHE A 154 -0.21 2.30 2.10
C PHE A 154 -0.62 1.04 1.34
N ASP A 155 0.22 0.01 1.36
CA ASP A 155 -0.10 -1.29 0.77
C ASP A 155 -1.27 -1.94 1.52
N PRO A 156 -2.25 -2.57 0.81
CA PRO A 156 -3.38 -3.27 1.43
C PRO A 156 -2.98 -4.32 2.47
N VAL A 157 -1.81 -4.91 2.38
CA VAL A 157 -1.30 -5.87 3.36
C VAL A 157 -1.07 -5.22 4.73
N VAL A 158 -0.67 -3.95 4.79
CA VAL A 158 -0.23 -3.30 6.03
C VAL A 158 -1.03 -2.07 6.45
N TRP A 159 -1.82 -1.43 5.58
CA TRP A 159 -2.51 -0.18 5.95
C TRP A 159 -3.55 -0.36 7.06
N ASP A 160 -4.24 -1.50 7.11
CA ASP A 160 -5.08 -1.88 8.23
C ASP A 160 -4.21 -2.58 9.30
N ARG A 161 -3.85 -1.82 10.32
CA ARG A 161 -2.93 -2.26 11.38
C ARG A 161 -3.43 -3.47 12.14
N LYS A 162 -4.74 -3.51 12.44
CA LYS A 162 -5.34 -4.64 13.15
C LYS A 162 -5.28 -5.92 12.34
N ARG A 163 -5.55 -5.81 11.03
CA ARG A 163 -5.45 -6.93 10.11
C ARG A 163 -4.01 -7.39 9.94
N ALA A 164 -3.06 -6.47 9.79
CA ALA A 164 -1.64 -6.80 9.70
C ALA A 164 -1.14 -7.51 10.96
N GLU A 165 -1.56 -7.05 12.14
CA GLU A 165 -1.24 -7.70 13.41
C GLU A 165 -1.88 -9.09 13.52
N GLN A 166 -3.15 -9.24 13.14
CA GLN A 166 -3.87 -10.52 13.21
C GLN A 166 -3.34 -11.57 12.22
N LEU A 167 -3.01 -11.16 10.98
CA LEU A 167 -2.58 -12.09 9.93
C LEU A 167 -1.09 -12.39 9.97
N PHE A 168 -0.27 -11.41 10.35
CA PHE A 168 1.19 -11.49 10.21
C PHE A 168 1.94 -11.29 11.52
N ASN A 169 1.25 -11.06 12.65
CA ASN A 169 1.87 -10.66 13.92
C ASN A 169 2.80 -9.46 13.75
N PHE A 170 2.40 -8.51 12.89
CA PHE A 170 3.20 -7.36 12.50
C PHE A 170 2.56 -6.05 12.99
N SER A 171 3.11 -5.52 14.08
CA SER A 171 2.71 -4.22 14.61
C SER A 171 3.42 -3.11 13.84
N TYR A 172 2.65 -2.32 13.07
CA TYR A 172 3.20 -1.32 12.18
C TYR A 172 2.55 0.05 12.36
N ARG A 173 3.41 1.08 12.41
CA ARG A 173 2.98 2.48 12.42
C ARG A 173 3.95 3.34 11.61
N LEU A 174 3.42 4.13 10.67
CA LEU A 174 4.22 5.12 9.96
C LEU A 174 4.54 6.29 10.90
N GLU A 175 5.83 6.60 11.08
CA GLU A 175 6.31 7.57 12.07
C GLU A 175 6.62 8.95 11.47
N CYS A 176 6.28 9.21 10.20
CA CYS A 176 6.52 10.50 9.55
C CYS A 176 5.84 11.70 10.25
N TYR A 177 4.78 11.45 11.02
CA TYR A 177 4.08 12.45 11.83
C TYR A 177 4.55 12.48 13.30
N THR A 178 5.46 11.56 13.66
CA THR A 178 6.04 11.51 15.01
C THR A 178 7.25 12.44 15.08
N PRO A 179 7.42 13.26 16.13
CA PRO A 179 8.62 14.05 16.33
C PRO A 179 9.89 13.18 16.32
N ALA A 180 10.97 13.63 15.68
CA ALA A 180 12.18 12.86 15.47
C ALA A 180 12.71 12.12 16.71
N PRO A 181 12.78 12.73 17.92
CA PRO A 181 13.28 12.07 19.12
C PRO A 181 12.39 10.93 19.64
N LYS A 182 11.15 10.82 19.14
CA LYS A 182 10.17 9.80 19.55
C LYS A 182 9.98 8.71 18.51
N ARG A 183 10.72 8.75 17.40
CA ARG A 183 10.67 7.72 16.35
C ARG A 183 11.48 6.52 16.82
N GLN A 184 10.91 5.34 16.63
CA GLN A 184 11.54 4.07 16.94
C GLN A 184 12.35 3.54 15.76
N TYR A 185 11.76 3.64 14.56
CA TYR A 185 12.30 3.00 13.36
C TYR A 185 12.73 4.01 12.27
N GLY A 186 12.24 5.23 12.28
CA GLY A 186 12.64 6.22 11.30
C GLY A 186 11.51 7.10 10.79
N TYR A 187 11.75 7.79 9.67
CA TYR A 187 10.79 8.76 9.15
C TYR A 187 9.73 8.13 8.26
N PHE A 188 10.14 7.37 7.25
CA PHE A 188 9.23 6.77 6.27
C PHE A 188 9.59 5.29 6.07
N VAL A 189 9.30 4.53 7.09
CA VAL A 189 9.70 3.13 7.21
C VAL A 189 8.84 2.25 6.31
N LEU A 190 9.50 1.39 5.53
CA LEU A 190 8.89 0.49 4.56
C LEU A 190 8.90 -0.95 5.09
N PRO A 191 7.75 -1.65 5.15
CA PRO A 191 7.72 -3.06 5.53
C PRO A 191 8.41 -3.96 4.50
N LEU A 192 9.01 -5.04 4.97
CA LEU A 192 9.69 -6.05 4.15
C LEU A 192 8.92 -7.36 4.18
N LEU A 193 8.42 -7.76 3.01
CA LEU A 193 7.75 -9.04 2.80
C LEU A 193 8.76 -10.08 2.31
N HIS A 194 8.74 -11.27 2.89
CA HIS A 194 9.49 -12.43 2.41
C HIS A 194 8.69 -13.71 2.61
N GLN A 195 8.42 -14.43 1.51
CA GLN A 195 7.75 -15.72 1.54
C GLN A 195 6.48 -15.76 2.41
N GLY A 196 5.59 -14.78 2.19
CA GLY A 196 4.30 -14.68 2.88
C GLY A 196 4.38 -14.15 4.32
N LYS A 197 5.54 -13.70 4.79
CA LYS A 197 5.74 -13.12 6.13
C LYS A 197 6.24 -11.69 6.04
N LEU A 198 5.80 -10.84 6.95
CA LEU A 198 6.40 -9.52 7.18
C LEU A 198 7.59 -9.73 8.12
N VAL A 199 8.79 -9.72 7.55
CA VAL A 199 10.02 -10.15 8.22
C VAL A 199 10.86 -9.03 8.79
N GLY A 200 10.50 -7.78 8.47
CA GLY A 200 11.27 -6.63 8.91
C GLY A 200 10.76 -5.32 8.34
N ARG A 201 11.55 -4.30 8.52
CA ARG A 201 11.26 -2.93 8.09
C ARG A 201 12.53 -2.17 7.75
N MET A 202 12.43 -1.20 6.85
CA MET A 202 13.57 -0.45 6.32
C MET A 202 13.23 1.04 6.29
N ASP A 203 14.05 1.89 6.92
CA ASP A 203 14.02 3.35 6.70
C ASP A 203 15.01 3.71 5.61
N SER A 204 14.54 4.38 4.57
CA SER A 204 15.35 4.67 3.40
C SER A 204 14.94 5.96 2.71
N LYS A 205 15.84 6.48 1.88
CA LYS A 205 15.63 7.68 1.09
C LYS A 205 16.24 7.55 -0.28
N ILE A 206 15.50 7.99 -1.29
CA ILE A 206 16.05 8.13 -2.64
C ILE A 206 16.64 9.51 -2.86
N HIS A 207 17.90 9.58 -3.19
CA HIS A 207 18.63 10.78 -3.63
C HIS A 207 18.56 10.87 -5.16
N ARG A 208 17.50 11.50 -5.67
CA ARG A 208 17.18 11.51 -7.11
C ARG A 208 18.27 12.12 -7.99
N LYS A 209 19.04 13.09 -7.46
CA LYS A 209 20.11 13.75 -8.22
C LYS A 209 21.33 12.85 -8.39
N SER A 210 21.68 12.07 -7.38
CA SER A 210 22.79 11.11 -7.40
C SER A 210 22.37 9.69 -7.80
N GLN A 211 21.07 9.49 -8.05
CA GLN A 211 20.48 8.18 -8.36
C GLN A 211 20.86 7.10 -7.33
N GLU A 212 20.78 7.45 -6.06
CA GLU A 212 21.22 6.62 -4.94
C GLU A 212 20.07 6.33 -3.99
N LEU A 213 19.88 5.07 -3.64
CA LEU A 213 19.02 4.62 -2.56
C LEU A 213 19.85 4.49 -1.28
N GLU A 214 19.65 5.38 -0.34
CA GLU A 214 20.28 5.30 0.98
C GLU A 214 19.35 4.57 1.95
N ILE A 215 19.81 3.46 2.51
CA ILE A 215 19.17 2.71 3.58
C ILE A 215 19.79 3.17 4.89
N PHE A 216 19.06 3.95 5.67
CA PHE A 216 19.52 4.45 6.97
C PHE A 216 19.57 3.33 7.99
N SER A 217 18.56 2.49 7.99
CA SER A 217 18.48 1.35 8.90
C SER A 217 17.52 0.28 8.37
N LEU A 218 17.83 -0.96 8.65
CA LEU A 218 16.99 -2.11 8.41
C LEU A 218 16.88 -2.91 9.72
N TRP A 219 15.68 -3.28 10.08
CA TRP A 219 15.39 -4.12 11.25
C TRP A 219 14.68 -5.38 10.81
N LEU A 220 15.04 -6.49 11.42
CA LEU A 220 14.29 -7.73 11.32
C LEU A 220 13.33 -7.85 12.50
N GLU A 221 12.17 -8.46 12.29
CA GLU A 221 11.22 -8.75 13.35
C GLU A 221 11.77 -9.83 14.29
N GLU A 222 11.27 -9.84 15.52
CA GLU A 222 11.68 -10.79 16.53
C GLU A 222 11.52 -12.24 16.04
N GLY A 223 12.52 -13.07 16.29
CA GLY A 223 12.52 -14.48 15.88
C GLY A 223 12.84 -14.74 14.40
N VAL A 224 13.03 -13.71 13.59
CA VAL A 224 13.46 -13.88 12.19
C VAL A 224 14.94 -14.26 12.15
N LYS A 225 15.22 -15.45 11.62
CA LYS A 225 16.60 -15.94 11.47
C LYS A 225 17.17 -15.53 10.10
N ILE A 226 18.39 -15.00 10.11
CA ILE A 226 19.10 -14.70 8.88
C ILE A 226 19.52 -16.02 8.25
N THR A 227 18.92 -16.33 7.11
CA THR A 227 19.25 -17.49 6.28
C THR A 227 19.68 -16.99 4.89
N ARG A 228 20.41 -17.81 4.16
CA ARG A 228 20.76 -17.50 2.76
C ARG A 228 19.52 -17.18 1.89
N GLY A 229 18.41 -17.89 2.14
CA GLY A 229 17.14 -17.64 1.41
C GLY A 229 16.55 -16.27 1.74
N LEU A 230 16.52 -15.88 3.02
CA LEU A 230 16.06 -14.55 3.45
C LEU A 230 16.93 -13.45 2.84
N GLU A 231 18.25 -13.58 2.97
CA GLU A 231 19.22 -12.61 2.44
C GLU A 231 19.03 -12.41 0.94
N GLN A 232 19.00 -13.49 0.15
CA GLN A 232 18.78 -13.43 -1.30
C GLN A 232 17.42 -12.84 -1.66
N GLY A 233 16.38 -13.18 -0.89
CA GLY A 233 15.03 -12.64 -1.09
C GLY A 233 14.95 -11.14 -0.85
N LEU A 234 15.51 -10.67 0.26
CA LEU A 234 15.57 -9.24 0.59
C LEU A 234 16.45 -8.44 -0.38
N ARG A 235 17.60 -9.01 -0.78
CA ARG A 235 18.46 -8.39 -1.79
C ARG A 235 17.72 -8.16 -3.11
N ARG A 236 17.02 -9.19 -3.62
CA ARG A 236 16.20 -9.03 -4.83
C ARG A 236 15.13 -7.96 -4.64
N ALA A 237 14.40 -7.99 -3.54
CA ALA A 237 13.34 -7.03 -3.26
C ALA A 237 13.85 -5.58 -3.19
N ILE A 238 15.00 -5.35 -2.56
CA ILE A 238 15.63 -4.03 -2.45
C ILE A 238 16.18 -3.58 -3.82
N ASN A 239 16.80 -4.48 -4.60
CA ASN A 239 17.25 -4.18 -5.96
C ASN A 239 16.09 -3.82 -6.90
N ASP A 240 14.96 -4.54 -6.81
CA ASP A 240 13.76 -4.24 -7.58
C ASP A 240 13.17 -2.89 -7.19
N PHE A 241 13.13 -2.59 -5.90
CA PHE A 241 12.71 -1.29 -5.39
C PHE A 241 13.64 -0.16 -5.85
N ALA A 242 14.96 -0.35 -5.79
CA ALA A 242 15.95 0.62 -6.24
C ALA A 242 15.79 0.90 -7.75
N ARG A 243 15.67 -0.14 -8.58
CA ARG A 243 15.42 0.00 -10.03
C ARG A 243 14.12 0.75 -10.32
N TRP A 244 13.04 0.42 -9.61
CA TRP A 244 11.77 1.12 -9.74
C TRP A 244 11.90 2.61 -9.40
N GLN A 245 12.76 2.96 -8.43
CA GLN A 245 13.06 4.35 -8.05
C GLN A 245 14.11 5.01 -8.94
N SER A 246 14.62 4.32 -9.98
CA SER A 246 15.72 4.78 -10.85
C SER A 246 17.02 5.06 -10.08
N ALA A 247 17.29 4.26 -9.04
CA ALA A 247 18.57 4.30 -8.34
C ALA A 247 19.57 3.35 -9.00
N GLU A 248 20.79 3.82 -9.18
CA GLU A 248 21.92 3.07 -9.74
C GLU A 248 22.83 2.50 -8.65
N ARG A 249 22.76 3.08 -7.45
CA ARG A 249 23.56 2.67 -6.29
C ARG A 249 22.70 2.52 -5.05
N ILE A 250 23.10 1.62 -4.17
CA ILE A 250 22.47 1.37 -2.88
C ILE A 250 23.54 1.53 -1.79
N LEU A 251 23.33 2.51 -0.90
CA LEU A 251 24.19 2.78 0.24
C LEU A 251 23.48 2.29 1.51
N CYS A 252 24.08 1.36 2.24
CA CYS A 252 23.56 0.83 3.50
C CYS A 252 24.40 1.36 4.67
N ARG A 253 23.72 1.93 5.69
CA ARG A 253 24.37 2.42 6.91
C ARG A 253 24.10 1.51 8.11
N GLY A 254 22.86 1.24 8.44
CA GLY A 254 22.48 0.43 9.60
C GLY A 254 21.81 -0.88 9.16
N LEU A 255 22.53 -1.98 9.23
CA LEU A 255 22.07 -3.33 8.93
C LEU A 255 22.13 -4.23 10.16
N PRO A 256 21.23 -5.21 10.29
CA PRO A 256 21.40 -6.29 11.28
C PRO A 256 22.71 -7.03 11.06
N GLU A 257 23.39 -7.39 12.15
CA GLU A 257 24.62 -8.16 12.09
C GLU A 257 24.42 -9.48 11.31
N GLY A 258 25.31 -9.75 10.37
CA GLY A 258 25.27 -10.94 9.52
C GLY A 258 24.29 -10.86 8.33
N LEU A 259 23.56 -9.76 8.15
CA LEU A 259 22.74 -9.54 6.95
C LEU A 259 23.56 -8.86 5.85
N PHE A 260 23.46 -9.38 4.61
CA PHE A 260 24.18 -8.88 3.43
C PHE A 260 25.71 -8.94 3.58
N VAL A 261 26.20 -10.05 4.10
CA VAL A 261 27.64 -10.32 4.15
C VAL A 261 28.16 -10.57 2.72
N GLY A 262 29.14 -9.76 2.31
CA GLY A 262 29.77 -9.86 0.99
C GLY A 262 29.50 -8.65 0.09
N GLN A 263 30.41 -8.44 -0.89
CA GLN A 263 30.29 -7.37 -1.86
C GLN A 263 29.31 -7.75 -2.97
N GLU A 264 28.47 -6.81 -3.37
CA GLU A 264 27.62 -6.92 -4.56
C GLU A 264 27.77 -5.65 -5.42
N GLN A 265 27.78 -5.81 -6.73
CA GLN A 265 27.90 -4.68 -7.63
C GLN A 265 26.74 -3.68 -7.41
N GLY A 266 27.08 -2.42 -7.21
CA GLY A 266 26.12 -1.34 -6.97
C GLY A 266 25.70 -1.18 -5.50
N TRP A 267 26.21 -2.02 -4.58
CA TRP A 267 25.98 -1.89 -3.14
C TRP A 267 27.24 -1.39 -2.44
N GLU A 268 27.06 -0.40 -1.59
CA GLU A 268 28.08 0.11 -0.67
C GLU A 268 27.57 -0.10 0.76
N ILE A 269 28.20 -1.01 1.49
CA ILE A 269 27.82 -1.34 2.86
C ILE A 269 28.88 -0.73 3.77
N ASN A 270 28.53 0.31 4.52
CA ASN A 270 29.38 0.86 5.56
C ASN A 270 29.22 -0.02 6.82
N ALA A 271 30.27 -0.75 7.17
CA ALA A 271 30.39 -1.35 8.49
C ALA A 271 30.75 -0.21 9.47
N ASP A 272 29.83 0.15 10.37
CA ASP A 272 30.13 0.96 11.53
C ASP A 272 30.92 0.17 12.57
#